data_ae6d5ed41efeb68b28d9234eb55798f0
#
_entry.id   ae6d5ed41efeb68b28d9234eb55798f0
#
_cell.length_a   1.000
_cell.length_b   1.000
_cell.length_c   1.000
_cell.angle_alpha   90.00
_cell.angle_beta   90.00
_cell.angle_gamma   90.00
#
_symmetry.space_group_name_H-M   'P 1'
#
loop_
_entity.id
_entity.type
_entity.pdbx_description
1 polymer ?
#
loop_
_entity_poly.entity_id
_entity_poly.type
_entity_poly.pdbx_seq_one_letter_code
_entity_poly.pdbx_strand_id
1 'polypeptide(L)'
;SVADSDDPDLTVVNSGAYWTLYYNSANGEYSLRMFGNVPSSIPSAWKSYLGNIKHIEIEEATLTGSFEAYFKSKIDGFRVLESVRIERSNLSGVTSFREAFFSAGIEKVIIRDNDYPTAPSLLTTESMFENCYNLTEFDVSGLDTSAVTNMKKMFYNCRTLEELDLSNLDTSSVNSMNSMFGYCESLEKLNVSNFDTSSVNDMYHMFRDCKALEKLDVSNFDTSSVTNMGGMFVNSTSLKELDVSNFDTSSVTNMSALFSSCRALEKLDVSNFDTSSVTTMLAMFVACNSLEELDVSNFDTSSVTTMQSMFFECSSLEELDVSNFDTSSVTTMQSMFEKCTSLEELDLSTFDTSSVTNMQSMFINCAVLKSLYLDNFTTAKTMTDMFTGTTSLAYLFVSHNLQSFYGLANTNWYDEKNWVQFSNLSQLQTYHRNQSEPTGYRKGTFLSLTMDAMGGQFDDAEEQKVQSKISGEYWEEVIPVKEGHYFDGWYLDQNFTNKFDFSLPATVSATLYAKWVENYTVVIPASISLNEATELKVEGINRGDKNLSVGLNRTATSVSESNKLTLANTADTTIQCLAPLSWDGSENNPKNAILTLAPGSEITEGEAVLAIEAPENIQAGTYTGNLVFSINYE
;
A
#
# COMPACT_ATOMS: atom_id res chain seq x y z
N SER A 1 7.95 -24.84 -56.31
CA SER A 1 7.14 -24.77 -57.54
C SER A 1 6.87 -26.17 -58.03
N VAL A 2 5.62 -26.48 -58.35
CA VAL A 2 5.33 -27.62 -59.21
C VAL A 2 5.97 -27.32 -60.51
N ALA A 3 6.93 -28.14 -60.88
CA ALA A 3 7.74 -27.90 -62.04
C ALA A 3 6.90 -27.83 -63.32
N ASP A 4 7.43 -27.10 -64.28
CA ASP A 4 6.95 -27.09 -65.64
C ASP A 4 6.67 -28.49 -66.10
N SER A 5 5.58 -28.71 -66.87
CA SER A 5 5.23 -30.00 -67.43
C SER A 5 6.32 -30.67 -68.23
N ASP A 6 7.41 -29.95 -68.51
CA ASP A 6 8.59 -30.39 -69.24
C ASP A 6 9.74 -30.84 -68.34
N ASP A 7 9.59 -30.86 -66.99
CA ASP A 7 10.60 -31.40 -66.06
C ASP A 7 10.74 -32.92 -66.26
N PRO A 8 11.93 -33.39 -66.65
CA PRO A 8 12.15 -34.82 -66.92
C PRO A 8 12.02 -35.72 -65.71
N ASP A 9 12.12 -35.18 -64.51
CA ASP A 9 12.00 -35.91 -63.24
C ASP A 9 10.56 -36.06 -62.77
N LEU A 10 9.60 -35.37 -63.37
CA LEU A 10 8.19 -35.44 -63.04
C LEU A 10 7.45 -36.49 -63.87
N THR A 11 6.75 -37.37 -63.18
CA THR A 11 5.83 -38.34 -63.81
C THR A 11 4.38 -38.08 -63.30
N VAL A 12 3.44 -38.16 -64.23
CA VAL A 12 2.02 -38.15 -63.86
C VAL A 12 1.62 -39.46 -63.24
N VAL A 13 1.15 -39.37 -61.97
CA VAL A 13 0.68 -40.55 -61.22
C VAL A 13 -0.79 -40.82 -61.50
N ASN A 14 -1.58 -39.74 -61.50
CA ASN A 14 -3.01 -39.80 -61.74
C ASN A 14 -3.51 -38.40 -62.12
N SER A 15 -4.69 -38.31 -62.72
CA SER A 15 -5.28 -37.05 -63.11
C SER A 15 -6.82 -37.13 -63.10
N GLY A 16 -7.44 -35.96 -62.98
CA GLY A 16 -8.92 -35.79 -63.06
C GLY A 16 -9.28 -34.58 -63.88
N ALA A 17 -10.55 -34.15 -63.82
CA ALA A 17 -11.07 -33.04 -64.61
C ALA A 17 -10.38 -31.69 -64.29
N TYR A 18 -9.94 -31.49 -63.05
CA TYR A 18 -9.38 -30.23 -62.57
C TYR A 18 -8.06 -30.41 -61.78
N TRP A 19 -7.44 -31.60 -61.83
CA TRP A 19 -6.21 -31.87 -61.09
C TRP A 19 -5.30 -32.87 -61.79
N THR A 20 -3.99 -32.74 -61.52
CA THR A 20 -2.98 -33.73 -61.89
C THR A 20 -2.06 -33.95 -60.72
N LEU A 21 -1.82 -35.24 -60.38
CA LEU A 21 -0.90 -35.67 -59.35
C LEU A 21 0.40 -36.12 -59.97
N TYR A 22 1.53 -35.52 -59.51
CA TYR A 22 2.87 -35.78 -59.96
C TYR A 22 3.70 -36.47 -58.88
N TYR A 23 4.65 -37.29 -59.33
CA TYR A 23 5.74 -37.81 -58.54
C TYR A 23 7.06 -37.31 -59.13
N ASN A 24 7.92 -36.76 -58.27
CA ASN A 24 9.26 -36.30 -58.63
C ASN A 24 10.28 -37.36 -58.26
N SER A 25 10.93 -37.97 -59.28
CA SER A 25 11.91 -39.04 -59.09
C SER A 25 13.25 -38.52 -58.52
N ALA A 26 13.55 -37.25 -58.63
CA ALA A 26 14.79 -36.65 -58.12
C ALA A 26 14.78 -36.53 -56.58
N ASN A 27 13.62 -36.25 -55.95
CA ASN A 27 13.49 -36.05 -54.51
C ASN A 27 12.47 -36.98 -53.81
N GLY A 28 11.73 -37.77 -54.56
CA GLY A 28 10.75 -38.69 -54.01
C GLY A 28 9.43 -38.04 -53.53
N GLU A 29 9.18 -36.81 -53.97
CA GLU A 29 8.04 -36.02 -53.48
C GLU A 29 6.84 -36.10 -54.41
N TYR A 30 5.64 -36.08 -53.80
CA TYR A 30 4.37 -35.93 -54.51
C TYR A 30 3.90 -34.50 -54.52
N SER A 31 3.41 -34.02 -55.65
CA SER A 31 2.87 -32.68 -55.85
C SER A 31 1.54 -32.75 -56.57
N LEU A 32 0.62 -31.85 -56.20
CA LEU A 32 -0.69 -31.75 -56.78
C LEU A 32 -0.84 -30.41 -57.50
N ARG A 33 -1.25 -30.43 -58.74
CA ARG A 33 -1.62 -29.23 -59.48
C ARG A 33 -3.13 -29.21 -59.73
N MET A 34 -3.78 -28.09 -59.44
CA MET A 34 -5.21 -27.91 -59.65
C MET A 34 -5.47 -26.73 -60.62
N PHE A 35 -6.50 -26.87 -61.43
CA PHE A 35 -6.85 -25.88 -62.48
C PHE A 35 -8.33 -25.99 -62.86
N GLY A 36 -8.85 -25.06 -63.61
CA GLY A 36 -10.25 -25.06 -64.04
C GLY A 36 -11.23 -24.92 -62.87
N ASN A 37 -12.39 -25.57 -62.91
CA ASN A 37 -13.40 -25.48 -61.86
C ASN A 37 -13.05 -26.43 -60.71
N VAL A 38 -12.62 -25.88 -59.59
CA VAL A 38 -12.18 -26.63 -58.40
C VAL A 38 -13.29 -26.59 -57.36
N PRO A 39 -13.94 -27.72 -57.06
CA PRO A 39 -14.93 -27.81 -55.98
C PRO A 39 -14.28 -27.90 -54.61
N SER A 40 -15.06 -27.65 -53.56
CA SER A 40 -14.62 -27.73 -52.17
C SER A 40 -14.50 -29.14 -51.60
N SER A 41 -14.87 -30.16 -52.36
CA SER A 41 -14.76 -31.57 -51.96
C SER A 41 -13.43 -32.17 -52.38
N ILE A 42 -12.89 -33.04 -51.54
CA ILE A 42 -11.65 -33.80 -51.83
C ILE A 42 -12.02 -35.06 -52.62
N PRO A 43 -11.44 -35.28 -53.83
CA PRO A 43 -11.70 -36.47 -54.63
C PRO A 43 -11.30 -37.75 -53.89
N SER A 44 -12.12 -38.79 -54.01
CA SER A 44 -11.78 -40.11 -53.48
C SER A 44 -10.52 -40.72 -54.07
N ALA A 45 -10.18 -40.35 -55.32
CA ALA A 45 -8.98 -40.75 -56.02
C ALA A 45 -7.68 -40.31 -55.32
N TRP A 46 -7.72 -39.25 -54.47
CA TRP A 46 -6.54 -38.81 -53.70
C TRP A 46 -6.32 -39.59 -52.41
N LYS A 47 -7.28 -40.37 -51.95
CA LYS A 47 -7.27 -41.01 -50.62
C LYS A 47 -5.97 -41.74 -50.29
N SER A 48 -5.42 -42.49 -51.23
CA SER A 48 -4.18 -43.25 -51.03
C SER A 48 -2.90 -42.37 -51.10
N TYR A 49 -3.02 -41.11 -51.56
CA TYR A 49 -1.88 -40.22 -51.77
C TYR A 49 -1.87 -39.03 -50.81
N LEU A 50 -2.99 -38.71 -50.15
CA LEU A 50 -3.10 -37.52 -49.28
C LEU A 50 -1.98 -37.42 -48.24
N GLY A 51 -1.60 -38.55 -47.66
CA GLY A 51 -0.53 -38.60 -46.66
C GLY A 51 0.89 -38.40 -47.21
N ASN A 52 1.06 -38.31 -48.53
CA ASN A 52 2.37 -38.18 -49.18
C ASN A 52 2.53 -36.90 -50.00
N ILE A 53 1.43 -36.12 -50.20
CA ILE A 53 1.46 -34.87 -50.96
C ILE A 53 2.15 -33.81 -50.12
N LYS A 54 3.26 -33.27 -50.63
CA LYS A 54 4.02 -32.18 -50.00
C LYS A 54 3.74 -30.80 -50.54
N HIS A 55 3.41 -30.71 -51.83
CA HIS A 55 3.21 -29.44 -52.50
C HIS A 55 1.90 -29.39 -53.27
N ILE A 56 1.20 -28.28 -53.17
CA ILE A 56 -0.03 -28.03 -53.96
C ILE A 56 0.11 -26.69 -54.67
N GLU A 57 -0.10 -26.67 -55.97
CA GLU A 57 -0.27 -25.49 -56.80
C GLU A 57 -1.63 -25.41 -57.40
N ILE A 58 -2.34 -24.27 -57.22
CA ILE A 58 -3.63 -24.00 -57.77
C ILE A 58 -3.47 -22.74 -58.65
N GLU A 59 -3.56 -22.93 -59.96
CA GLU A 59 -3.40 -21.88 -60.94
C GLU A 59 -4.51 -21.88 -61.98
N GLU A 60 -4.87 -20.68 -62.45
CA GLU A 60 -5.90 -20.54 -63.49
C GLU A 60 -7.17 -21.34 -63.17
N ALA A 61 -7.55 -21.33 -61.88
CA ALA A 61 -8.68 -22.09 -61.34
C ALA A 61 -9.81 -21.14 -60.90
N THR A 62 -11.02 -21.67 -60.88
CA THR A 62 -12.17 -21.07 -60.21
C THR A 62 -12.55 -21.95 -59.01
N LEU A 63 -12.32 -21.44 -57.79
CA LEU A 63 -12.65 -22.15 -56.56
C LEU A 63 -14.04 -21.74 -56.12
N THR A 64 -14.89 -22.71 -55.73
CA THR A 64 -16.24 -22.47 -55.27
C THR A 64 -16.59 -23.33 -54.07
N GLY A 65 -17.31 -22.73 -53.13
CA GLY A 65 -17.78 -23.40 -51.92
C GLY A 65 -16.93 -23.19 -50.68
N SER A 66 -17.17 -24.00 -49.67
CA SER A 66 -16.46 -23.93 -48.40
C SER A 66 -15.20 -24.79 -48.43
N PHE A 67 -14.04 -24.14 -48.29
CA PHE A 67 -12.74 -24.81 -48.13
C PHE A 67 -12.36 -24.98 -46.64
N GLU A 68 -13.38 -25.10 -45.80
CA GLU A 68 -13.18 -25.38 -44.36
C GLU A 68 -12.36 -26.65 -44.17
N ALA A 69 -11.30 -26.55 -43.39
CA ALA A 69 -10.37 -27.64 -43.08
C ALA A 69 -9.78 -28.38 -44.30
N TYR A 70 -9.81 -27.76 -45.48
CA TYR A 70 -9.41 -28.42 -46.73
C TYR A 70 -7.96 -28.92 -46.71
N PHE A 71 -7.01 -28.10 -46.30
CA PHE A 71 -5.60 -28.43 -46.20
C PHE A 71 -5.16 -28.80 -44.77
N LYS A 72 -6.12 -28.99 -43.86
CA LYS A 72 -5.85 -29.31 -42.45
C LYS A 72 -5.07 -30.60 -42.33
N SER A 73 -4.05 -30.62 -41.46
CA SER A 73 -3.35 -31.83 -41.10
C SER A 73 -4.25 -32.80 -40.32
N LYS A 74 -4.46 -33.99 -40.86
CA LYS A 74 -5.26 -35.02 -40.22
C LYS A 74 -4.83 -36.43 -40.70
N ILE A 75 -5.16 -37.45 -39.92
CA ILE A 75 -4.76 -38.84 -40.19
C ILE A 75 -5.18 -39.30 -41.60
N ASP A 76 -6.39 -38.93 -42.00
CA ASP A 76 -6.96 -39.29 -43.32
C ASP A 76 -6.86 -38.16 -44.35
N GLY A 77 -5.91 -37.23 -44.15
CA GLY A 77 -5.73 -36.05 -44.99
C GLY A 77 -4.28 -35.73 -45.28
N PHE A 78 -4.03 -34.43 -45.56
CA PHE A 78 -2.69 -33.94 -45.81
C PHE A 78 -1.85 -33.94 -44.52
N ARG A 79 -0.91 -34.89 -44.36
CA ARG A 79 -0.06 -35.03 -43.17
C ARG A 79 1.31 -34.43 -43.31
N VAL A 80 1.82 -34.34 -44.55
CA VAL A 80 3.20 -33.91 -44.86
C VAL A 80 3.25 -32.69 -45.75
N LEU A 81 2.16 -31.95 -45.86
CA LEU A 81 2.04 -30.75 -46.70
C LEU A 81 3.01 -29.67 -46.24
N GLU A 82 3.90 -29.23 -47.12
CA GLU A 82 4.93 -28.20 -46.85
C GLU A 82 4.64 -26.87 -47.54
N SER A 83 3.98 -26.89 -48.71
CA SER A 83 3.64 -25.62 -49.41
C SER A 83 2.31 -25.70 -50.14
N VAL A 84 1.61 -24.54 -50.13
CA VAL A 84 0.42 -24.29 -50.94
C VAL A 84 0.57 -22.97 -51.65
N ARG A 85 0.31 -22.96 -52.97
CA ARG A 85 0.30 -21.77 -53.80
C ARG A 85 -1.05 -21.67 -54.53
N ILE A 86 -1.74 -20.54 -54.42
CA ILE A 86 -2.99 -20.23 -55.11
C ILE A 86 -2.78 -18.93 -55.85
N GLU A 87 -2.60 -19.00 -57.15
CA GLU A 87 -2.28 -17.83 -58.00
C GLU A 87 -3.18 -17.79 -59.27
N ARG A 88 -3.36 -16.60 -59.76
CA ARG A 88 -4.11 -16.36 -61.03
C ARG A 88 -5.44 -17.09 -61.12
N SER A 89 -6.13 -17.13 -59.99
CA SER A 89 -7.37 -17.88 -59.81
C SER A 89 -8.51 -16.97 -59.39
N ASN A 90 -9.74 -17.36 -59.70
CA ASN A 90 -10.95 -16.69 -59.24
C ASN A 90 -11.37 -17.30 -57.90
N LEU A 91 -11.27 -16.47 -56.84
CA LEU A 91 -11.69 -16.87 -55.48
C LEU A 91 -13.00 -16.28 -55.03
N SER A 92 -13.73 -15.56 -55.91
CA SER A 92 -14.96 -14.88 -55.49
C SER A 92 -16.07 -15.81 -55.02
N GLY A 93 -16.08 -17.09 -55.42
CA GLY A 93 -17.04 -18.10 -54.99
C GLY A 93 -16.66 -18.87 -53.72
N VAL A 94 -15.50 -18.62 -53.15
CA VAL A 94 -15.07 -19.26 -51.87
C VAL A 94 -15.82 -18.63 -50.72
N THR A 95 -16.49 -19.46 -49.92
CA THR A 95 -17.33 -19.00 -48.80
C THR A 95 -16.64 -19.07 -47.44
N SER A 96 -15.69 -19.99 -47.27
CA SER A 96 -14.99 -20.20 -46.00
C SER A 96 -13.58 -20.74 -46.21
N PHE A 97 -12.62 -20.18 -45.44
CA PHE A 97 -11.30 -20.76 -45.20
C PHE A 97 -11.12 -21.12 -43.73
N ARG A 98 -12.20 -21.31 -42.98
CA ARG A 98 -12.14 -21.71 -41.58
C ARG A 98 -11.29 -22.97 -41.44
N GLU A 99 -10.29 -22.94 -40.54
CA GLU A 99 -9.35 -24.04 -40.29
C GLU A 99 -8.65 -24.60 -41.57
N ALA A 100 -8.59 -23.83 -42.64
CA ALA A 100 -8.09 -24.35 -43.92
C ALA A 100 -6.73 -25.00 -43.85
N PHE A 101 -5.80 -24.45 -43.05
CA PHE A 101 -4.47 -24.97 -42.81
C PHE A 101 -4.22 -25.38 -41.34
N PHE A 102 -5.27 -25.63 -40.57
CA PHE A 102 -5.18 -25.92 -39.15
C PHE A 102 -4.20 -27.09 -38.88
N SER A 103 -3.26 -26.86 -37.97
CA SER A 103 -2.24 -27.82 -37.58
C SER A 103 -1.42 -28.41 -38.73
N ALA A 104 -1.37 -27.75 -39.89
CA ALA A 104 -0.54 -28.18 -41.01
C ALA A 104 0.94 -27.92 -40.70
N GLY A 105 1.80 -28.88 -41.05
CA GLY A 105 3.25 -28.74 -40.99
C GLY A 105 3.81 -27.86 -42.12
N ILE A 106 3.01 -26.93 -42.59
CA ILE A 106 3.25 -26.10 -43.77
C ILE A 106 4.30 -25.01 -43.46
N GLU A 107 5.26 -24.88 -44.38
CA GLU A 107 6.32 -23.87 -44.27
C GLU A 107 6.01 -22.63 -45.12
N LYS A 108 5.23 -22.80 -46.20
CA LYS A 108 4.98 -21.75 -47.18
C LYS A 108 3.51 -21.73 -47.62
N VAL A 109 2.88 -20.56 -47.54
CA VAL A 109 1.56 -20.29 -48.10
C VAL A 109 1.61 -19.00 -48.93
N ILE A 110 1.31 -19.13 -50.23
CA ILE A 110 1.26 -18.04 -51.18
C ILE A 110 -0.12 -17.97 -51.83
N ILE A 111 -0.87 -16.93 -51.52
CA ILE A 111 -2.20 -16.64 -52.09
C ILE A 111 -2.11 -15.23 -52.64
N ARG A 112 -1.81 -15.11 -53.95
CA ARG A 112 -1.53 -13.81 -54.61
C ARG A 112 -2.04 -13.80 -56.06
N ASP A 113 -2.09 -12.59 -56.63
CA ASP A 113 -2.43 -12.36 -58.01
C ASP A 113 -3.78 -13.00 -58.46
N ASN A 114 -4.74 -13.08 -57.53
CA ASN A 114 -6.05 -13.71 -57.76
C ASN A 114 -7.06 -12.66 -58.21
N ASP A 115 -8.11 -13.13 -58.87
CA ASP A 115 -9.23 -12.37 -59.43
C ASP A 115 -10.51 -12.47 -58.59
N TYR A 116 -11.28 -11.38 -58.63
CA TYR A 116 -12.60 -11.33 -58.02
C TYR A 116 -13.58 -10.66 -59.04
N PRO A 117 -13.96 -11.39 -60.10
CA PRO A 117 -14.88 -10.87 -61.10
C PRO A 117 -16.29 -10.59 -60.56
N THR A 118 -16.60 -11.15 -59.42
CA THR A 118 -17.79 -10.83 -58.64
C THR A 118 -17.40 -10.50 -57.20
N ALA A 119 -18.33 -9.94 -56.44
CA ALA A 119 -18.07 -9.64 -55.02
C ALA A 119 -17.62 -10.90 -54.26
N PRO A 120 -16.66 -10.79 -53.33
CA PRO A 120 -16.15 -11.91 -52.59
C PRO A 120 -17.23 -12.49 -51.66
N SER A 121 -17.32 -13.83 -51.63
CA SER A 121 -18.22 -14.58 -50.77
C SER A 121 -17.59 -15.07 -49.48
N LEU A 122 -16.30 -14.81 -49.27
CA LEU A 122 -15.55 -15.26 -48.09
C LEU A 122 -16.03 -14.56 -46.85
N LEU A 123 -16.61 -15.31 -45.91
CA LEU A 123 -17.18 -14.79 -44.66
C LEU A 123 -16.32 -15.02 -43.45
N THR A 124 -15.42 -16.04 -43.47
CA THR A 124 -14.60 -16.38 -42.32
C THR A 124 -13.23 -16.91 -42.71
N THR A 125 -12.23 -16.44 -41.96
CA THR A 125 -10.87 -16.97 -41.93
C THR A 125 -10.50 -17.47 -40.51
N GLU A 126 -11.52 -17.77 -39.70
CA GLU A 126 -11.33 -18.30 -38.35
C GLU A 126 -10.40 -19.49 -38.36
N SER A 127 -9.35 -19.43 -37.51
CA SER A 127 -8.37 -20.50 -37.34
C SER A 127 -7.67 -20.94 -38.64
N MET A 128 -7.64 -20.10 -39.68
CA MET A 128 -7.13 -20.47 -41.00
C MET A 128 -5.73 -21.05 -40.92
N PHE A 129 -4.85 -20.45 -40.14
CA PHE A 129 -3.46 -20.87 -39.93
C PHE A 129 -3.17 -21.27 -38.48
N GLU A 130 -4.19 -21.57 -37.70
CA GLU A 130 -4.03 -21.96 -36.29
C GLU A 130 -3.13 -23.19 -36.18
N ASN A 131 -2.11 -23.12 -35.29
CA ASN A 131 -1.12 -24.16 -35.04
C ASN A 131 -0.23 -24.51 -36.27
N CYS A 132 0.01 -23.55 -37.16
CA CYS A 132 0.99 -23.70 -38.23
C CYS A 132 2.41 -23.43 -37.66
N TYR A 133 2.99 -24.42 -37.00
CA TYR A 133 4.24 -24.28 -36.25
C TYR A 133 5.48 -24.07 -37.10
N ASN A 134 5.43 -24.38 -38.40
CA ASN A 134 6.57 -24.32 -39.31
C ASN A 134 6.42 -23.20 -40.35
N LEU A 135 5.34 -22.42 -40.33
CA LEU A 135 5.07 -21.39 -41.29
C LEU A 135 6.11 -20.27 -41.20
N THR A 136 6.88 -20.06 -42.27
CA THR A 136 7.93 -19.03 -42.38
C THR A 136 7.76 -18.12 -43.57
N GLU A 137 7.26 -18.63 -44.72
CA GLU A 137 6.95 -17.86 -45.91
C GLU A 137 5.46 -17.65 -46.08
N PHE A 138 5.04 -16.40 -46.11
CA PHE A 138 3.63 -16.05 -46.08
C PHE A 138 3.33 -14.85 -47.01
N ASP A 139 2.38 -15.04 -47.92
CA ASP A 139 1.80 -14.00 -48.74
C ASP A 139 0.32 -14.28 -48.99
N VAL A 140 -0.55 -13.44 -48.49
CA VAL A 140 -2.00 -13.52 -48.71
C VAL A 140 -2.54 -12.28 -49.41
N SER A 141 -1.68 -11.58 -50.16
CA SER A 141 -2.06 -10.35 -50.90
C SER A 141 -3.17 -10.55 -51.93
N GLY A 142 -3.33 -11.77 -52.41
CA GLY A 142 -4.42 -12.14 -53.36
C GLY A 142 -5.70 -12.63 -52.67
N LEU A 143 -5.85 -12.46 -51.38
CA LEU A 143 -7.05 -12.83 -50.64
C LEU A 143 -7.90 -11.58 -50.37
N ASP A 144 -9.09 -11.51 -50.95
CA ASP A 144 -10.04 -10.43 -50.66
C ASP A 144 -10.87 -10.78 -49.43
N THR A 145 -10.62 -10.06 -48.33
CA THR A 145 -11.27 -10.27 -47.02
C THR A 145 -12.33 -9.23 -46.71
N SER A 146 -12.76 -8.43 -47.68
CA SER A 146 -13.72 -7.32 -47.48
C SER A 146 -15.06 -7.75 -46.90
N ALA A 147 -15.49 -9.00 -47.14
CA ALA A 147 -16.73 -9.56 -46.61
C ALA A 147 -16.53 -10.40 -45.33
N VAL A 148 -15.28 -10.59 -44.90
CA VAL A 148 -14.96 -11.42 -43.74
C VAL A 148 -15.40 -10.74 -42.43
N THR A 149 -16.22 -11.47 -41.68
CA THR A 149 -16.72 -11.00 -40.38
C THR A 149 -15.99 -11.61 -39.19
N ASN A 150 -15.29 -12.74 -39.37
CA ASN A 150 -14.64 -13.48 -38.29
C ASN A 150 -13.18 -13.83 -38.66
N MET A 151 -12.24 -13.22 -37.93
CA MET A 151 -10.81 -13.50 -38.01
C MET A 151 -10.25 -14.11 -36.71
N LYS A 152 -11.12 -14.68 -35.88
CA LYS A 152 -10.74 -15.33 -34.63
C LYS A 152 -9.65 -16.36 -34.88
N LYS A 153 -8.55 -16.28 -34.11
CA LYS A 153 -7.42 -17.23 -34.16
C LYS A 153 -6.78 -17.43 -35.53
N MET A 154 -6.90 -16.46 -36.43
CA MET A 154 -6.40 -16.64 -37.80
C MET A 154 -4.92 -17.07 -37.86
N PHE A 155 -4.07 -16.51 -37.01
CA PHE A 155 -2.66 -16.83 -36.88
C PHE A 155 -2.29 -17.41 -35.52
N TYR A 156 -3.25 -17.91 -34.79
CA TYR A 156 -3.03 -18.41 -33.43
C TYR A 156 -1.97 -19.51 -33.40
N ASN A 157 -0.94 -19.30 -32.55
CA ASN A 157 0.11 -20.31 -32.34
C ASN A 157 1.00 -20.55 -33.58
N CYS A 158 1.18 -19.52 -34.43
CA CYS A 158 2.18 -19.51 -35.50
C CYS A 158 3.55 -19.08 -34.93
N ARG A 159 4.23 -20.02 -34.26
CA ARG A 159 5.38 -19.73 -33.40
C ARG A 159 6.66 -19.34 -34.15
N THR A 160 6.74 -19.63 -35.46
CA THR A 160 7.94 -19.43 -36.27
C THR A 160 7.88 -18.18 -37.15
N LEU A 161 6.73 -17.51 -37.26
CA LEU A 161 6.61 -16.26 -37.99
C LEU A 161 7.36 -15.15 -37.28
N GLU A 162 8.36 -14.54 -37.94
CA GLU A 162 9.13 -13.41 -37.44
C GLU A 162 8.56 -12.08 -37.94
N GLU A 163 8.05 -12.07 -39.17
CA GLU A 163 7.41 -10.93 -39.81
C GLU A 163 6.10 -11.36 -40.45
N LEU A 164 5.12 -10.47 -40.45
CA LEU A 164 3.82 -10.72 -41.01
C LEU A 164 3.33 -9.46 -41.75
N ASP A 165 3.27 -9.56 -43.09
CA ASP A 165 2.72 -8.50 -43.93
C ASP A 165 1.23 -8.72 -44.19
N LEU A 166 0.42 -7.89 -43.58
CA LEU A 166 -1.04 -7.90 -43.70
C LEU A 166 -1.59 -6.65 -44.37
N SER A 167 -0.75 -5.92 -45.12
CA SER A 167 -1.08 -4.63 -45.72
C SER A 167 -2.27 -4.68 -46.71
N ASN A 168 -2.54 -5.85 -47.29
CA ASN A 168 -3.69 -6.08 -48.18
C ASN A 168 -4.94 -6.64 -47.50
N LEU A 169 -4.86 -6.89 -46.19
CA LEU A 169 -5.98 -7.45 -45.46
C LEU A 169 -7.05 -6.37 -45.18
N ASP A 170 -8.23 -6.54 -45.72
CA ASP A 170 -9.39 -5.69 -45.44
C ASP A 170 -10.14 -6.23 -44.22
N THR A 171 -10.17 -5.44 -43.15
CA THR A 171 -10.81 -5.81 -41.89
C THR A 171 -12.09 -5.05 -41.59
N SER A 172 -12.58 -4.28 -42.57
CA SER A 172 -13.73 -3.35 -42.39
C SER A 172 -15.05 -4.01 -41.94
N SER A 173 -15.23 -5.28 -42.29
CA SER A 173 -16.46 -6.05 -41.88
C SER A 173 -16.22 -6.93 -40.64
N VAL A 174 -15.02 -6.98 -40.13
CA VAL A 174 -14.63 -7.92 -39.05
C VAL A 174 -15.23 -7.48 -37.71
N ASN A 175 -15.93 -8.40 -37.05
CA ASN A 175 -16.48 -8.18 -35.70
C ASN A 175 -15.72 -8.93 -34.61
N SER A 176 -14.93 -9.97 -34.93
CA SER A 176 -14.09 -10.67 -33.98
C SER A 176 -12.65 -10.81 -34.47
N MET A 177 -11.72 -10.34 -33.65
CA MET A 177 -10.29 -10.56 -33.75
C MET A 177 -9.73 -11.33 -32.55
N ASN A 178 -10.61 -12.08 -31.87
CA ASN A 178 -10.27 -12.89 -30.69
C ASN A 178 -9.06 -13.77 -30.98
N SER A 179 -7.99 -13.62 -30.19
CA SER A 179 -6.75 -14.39 -30.25
C SER A 179 -6.08 -14.43 -31.63
N MET A 180 -6.31 -13.41 -32.47
CA MET A 180 -5.86 -13.43 -33.87
C MET A 180 -4.37 -13.71 -34.02
N PHE A 181 -3.52 -13.13 -33.17
CA PHE A 181 -2.07 -13.31 -33.13
C PHE A 181 -1.57 -14.01 -31.86
N GLY A 182 -2.46 -14.64 -31.11
CA GLY A 182 -2.11 -15.31 -29.88
C GLY A 182 -1.00 -16.35 -30.08
N TYR A 183 0.00 -16.37 -29.20
CA TYR A 183 1.16 -17.26 -29.24
C TYR A 183 2.02 -17.16 -30.52
N CYS A 184 2.02 -16.03 -31.19
CA CYS A 184 3.02 -15.73 -32.20
C CYS A 184 4.34 -15.32 -31.51
N GLU A 185 5.00 -16.29 -30.91
CA GLU A 185 6.11 -16.05 -29.94
C GLU A 185 7.37 -15.45 -30.58
N SER A 186 7.59 -15.68 -31.89
CA SER A 186 8.76 -15.16 -32.63
C SER A 186 8.48 -13.92 -33.44
N LEU A 187 7.23 -13.42 -33.43
CA LEU A 187 6.83 -12.26 -34.23
C LEU A 187 7.50 -10.99 -33.71
N GLU A 188 8.45 -10.45 -34.48
CA GLU A 188 9.20 -9.26 -34.13
C GLU A 188 8.61 -8.00 -34.79
N LYS A 189 8.03 -8.17 -35.99
CA LYS A 189 7.45 -7.06 -36.77
C LYS A 189 6.03 -7.37 -37.18
N LEU A 190 5.11 -6.53 -36.71
CA LEU A 190 3.70 -6.57 -37.06
C LEU A 190 3.19 -5.17 -37.34
N ASN A 191 2.74 -4.92 -38.57
CA ASN A 191 2.10 -3.68 -38.95
C ASN A 191 0.61 -3.87 -39.13
N VAL A 192 -0.17 -3.25 -38.24
CA VAL A 192 -1.64 -3.27 -38.24
C VAL A 192 -2.24 -1.90 -38.57
N SER A 193 -1.46 -1.01 -39.16
CA SER A 193 -1.87 0.38 -39.48
C SER A 193 -3.03 0.48 -40.48
N ASN A 194 -3.19 -0.55 -41.33
CA ASN A 194 -4.32 -0.63 -42.29
C ASN A 194 -5.60 -1.27 -41.70
N PHE A 195 -5.56 -1.74 -40.46
CA PHE A 195 -6.72 -2.37 -39.84
C PHE A 195 -7.82 -1.34 -39.57
N ASP A 196 -9.00 -1.61 -40.12
CA ASP A 196 -10.24 -0.96 -39.70
C ASP A 196 -10.89 -1.83 -38.65
N THR A 197 -10.90 -1.35 -37.41
CA THR A 197 -11.45 -2.08 -36.28
C THR A 197 -12.80 -1.55 -35.80
N SER A 198 -13.40 -0.65 -36.57
CA SER A 198 -14.65 0.04 -36.19
C SER A 198 -15.83 -0.89 -35.91
N SER A 199 -15.86 -2.06 -36.55
CA SER A 199 -16.91 -3.08 -36.32
C SER A 199 -16.52 -4.16 -35.31
N VAL A 200 -15.29 -4.14 -34.80
CA VAL A 200 -14.78 -5.18 -33.89
C VAL A 200 -15.34 -4.99 -32.49
N ASN A 201 -15.98 -6.04 -31.98
CA ASN A 201 -16.48 -6.07 -30.60
C ASN A 201 -15.72 -7.00 -29.66
N ASP A 202 -14.88 -7.88 -30.20
CA ASP A 202 -14.09 -8.85 -29.42
C ASP A 202 -12.62 -8.82 -29.82
N MET A 203 -11.77 -8.33 -28.91
CA MET A 203 -10.32 -8.30 -29.02
C MET A 203 -9.65 -9.16 -27.92
N TYR A 204 -10.40 -10.09 -27.33
CA TYR A 204 -9.88 -10.98 -26.28
C TYR A 204 -8.62 -11.71 -26.76
N HIS A 205 -7.53 -11.61 -25.98
CA HIS A 205 -6.25 -12.26 -26.25
C HIS A 205 -5.62 -11.97 -27.63
N MET A 206 -5.99 -10.85 -28.29
CA MET A 206 -5.54 -10.58 -29.67
C MET A 206 -4.04 -10.68 -29.86
N PHE A 207 -3.24 -10.16 -28.95
CA PHE A 207 -1.77 -10.19 -28.98
C PHE A 207 -1.17 -10.99 -27.81
N ARG A 208 -1.91 -11.94 -27.28
CA ARG A 208 -1.45 -12.78 -26.17
C ARG A 208 -0.16 -13.52 -26.53
N ASP A 209 0.82 -13.56 -25.61
CA ASP A 209 2.07 -14.31 -25.79
C ASP A 209 2.86 -13.94 -27.06
N CYS A 210 2.74 -12.69 -27.54
CA CYS A 210 3.62 -12.14 -28.57
C CYS A 210 4.94 -11.69 -27.94
N LYS A 211 5.75 -12.66 -27.50
CA LYS A 211 6.91 -12.44 -26.63
C LYS A 211 8.07 -11.71 -27.27
N ALA A 212 8.17 -11.72 -28.62
CA ALA A 212 9.25 -11.05 -29.35
C ALA A 212 8.93 -9.62 -29.79
N LEU A 213 7.66 -9.18 -29.72
CA LEU A 213 7.28 -7.82 -30.06
C LEU A 213 7.83 -6.83 -29.04
N GLU A 214 8.72 -5.92 -29.47
CA GLU A 214 9.21 -4.82 -28.66
C GLU A 214 8.36 -3.54 -28.82
N LYS A 215 7.74 -3.39 -29.99
CA LYS A 215 6.87 -2.25 -30.35
C LYS A 215 5.64 -2.74 -31.09
N LEU A 216 4.52 -2.12 -30.80
CA LEU A 216 3.25 -2.37 -31.49
C LEU A 216 2.48 -1.07 -31.59
N ASP A 217 2.22 -0.62 -32.83
CA ASP A 217 1.43 0.58 -33.08
C ASP A 217 -0.04 0.22 -33.30
N VAL A 218 -0.84 0.56 -32.32
CA VAL A 218 -2.31 0.40 -32.34
C VAL A 218 -3.06 1.75 -32.35
N SER A 219 -2.36 2.81 -32.72
CA SER A 219 -2.89 4.19 -32.70
C SER A 219 -4.08 4.41 -33.63
N ASN A 220 -4.22 3.60 -34.68
CA ASN A 220 -5.35 3.64 -35.60
C ASN A 220 -6.56 2.78 -35.19
N PHE A 221 -6.46 2.04 -34.09
CA PHE A 221 -7.56 1.20 -33.65
C PHE A 221 -8.74 2.05 -33.18
N ASP A 222 -9.90 1.81 -33.80
CA ASP A 222 -11.19 2.25 -33.29
C ASP A 222 -11.74 1.15 -32.37
N THR A 223 -11.76 1.41 -31.09
CA THR A 223 -12.21 0.44 -30.07
C THR A 223 -13.60 0.74 -29.52
N SER A 224 -14.31 1.70 -30.15
CA SER A 224 -15.62 2.18 -29.66
C SER A 224 -16.69 1.08 -29.55
N SER A 225 -16.60 0.05 -30.38
CA SER A 225 -17.52 -1.09 -30.35
C SER A 225 -17.03 -2.26 -29.51
N VAL A 226 -15.82 -2.21 -28.97
CA VAL A 226 -15.22 -3.34 -28.27
C VAL A 226 -15.83 -3.49 -26.87
N THR A 227 -16.31 -4.70 -26.58
CA THR A 227 -16.85 -5.06 -25.26
C THR A 227 -15.91 -5.95 -24.46
N ASN A 228 -15.02 -6.67 -25.14
CA ASN A 228 -14.09 -7.60 -24.51
C ASN A 228 -12.66 -7.32 -24.95
N MET A 229 -11.82 -6.83 -24.01
CA MET A 229 -10.37 -6.62 -24.15
C MET A 229 -9.57 -7.55 -23.23
N GLY A 230 -10.20 -8.55 -22.64
CA GLY A 230 -9.51 -9.41 -21.68
C GLY A 230 -8.22 -10.00 -22.25
N GLY A 231 -7.12 -9.83 -21.53
CA GLY A 231 -5.80 -10.35 -21.89
C GLY A 231 -5.27 -9.93 -23.26
N MET A 232 -5.74 -8.80 -23.82
CA MET A 232 -5.34 -8.39 -25.17
C MET A 232 -3.84 -8.38 -25.39
N PHE A 233 -3.05 -7.97 -24.38
CA PHE A 233 -1.59 -7.92 -24.43
C PHE A 233 -0.91 -8.87 -23.45
N VAL A 234 -1.63 -9.82 -22.88
CA VAL A 234 -1.10 -10.71 -21.83
C VAL A 234 0.13 -11.48 -22.29
N ASN A 235 1.17 -11.51 -21.45
CA ASN A 235 2.47 -12.15 -21.71
C ASN A 235 3.24 -11.62 -22.92
N SER A 236 2.98 -10.39 -23.37
CA SER A 236 3.82 -9.70 -24.34
C SER A 236 5.03 -9.11 -23.61
N THR A 237 5.97 -9.99 -23.23
CA THR A 237 7.01 -9.73 -22.23
C THR A 237 8.14 -8.80 -22.70
N SER A 238 8.28 -8.58 -24.00
CA SER A 238 9.30 -7.69 -24.57
C SER A 238 8.78 -6.32 -24.97
N LEU A 239 7.47 -6.09 -24.88
CA LEU A 239 6.82 -4.85 -25.29
C LEU A 239 7.24 -3.70 -24.37
N LYS A 240 8.03 -2.76 -24.90
CA LYS A 240 8.59 -1.63 -24.15
C LYS A 240 7.73 -0.39 -24.24
N GLU A 241 7.09 -0.18 -25.39
CA GLU A 241 6.25 0.97 -25.68
C GLU A 241 4.90 0.50 -26.20
N LEU A 242 3.84 1.02 -25.64
CA LEU A 242 2.46 0.77 -26.08
C LEU A 242 1.63 2.02 -25.82
N ASP A 243 1.16 2.65 -26.89
CA ASP A 243 0.26 3.79 -26.81
C ASP A 243 -1.19 3.35 -27.00
N VAL A 244 -1.95 3.40 -25.93
CA VAL A 244 -3.39 3.11 -25.89
C VAL A 244 -4.23 4.36 -25.61
N SER A 245 -3.65 5.55 -25.75
CA SER A 245 -4.31 6.83 -25.43
C SER A 245 -5.53 7.12 -26.32
N ASN A 246 -5.59 6.52 -27.51
CA ASN A 246 -6.73 6.64 -28.43
C ASN A 246 -7.84 5.60 -28.22
N PHE A 247 -7.67 4.69 -27.28
CA PHE A 247 -8.68 3.67 -27.02
C PHE A 247 -9.94 4.30 -26.42
N ASP A 248 -11.07 4.09 -27.09
CA ASP A 248 -12.38 4.30 -26.51
C ASP A 248 -12.82 3.02 -25.81
N THR A 249 -12.85 3.05 -24.48
CA THR A 249 -13.18 1.88 -23.66
C THR A 249 -14.57 1.93 -23.06
N SER A 250 -15.40 2.89 -23.51
CA SER A 250 -16.74 3.13 -22.95
C SER A 250 -17.69 1.94 -23.00
N SER A 251 -17.52 1.05 -23.99
CA SER A 251 -18.32 -0.16 -24.13
C SER A 251 -17.69 -1.41 -23.50
N VAL A 252 -16.45 -1.30 -22.99
CA VAL A 252 -15.71 -2.47 -22.49
C VAL A 252 -16.25 -2.93 -21.14
N THR A 253 -16.59 -4.21 -21.05
CA THR A 253 -17.04 -4.86 -19.81
C THR A 253 -15.98 -5.76 -19.19
N ASN A 254 -15.06 -6.28 -19.98
CA ASN A 254 -13.99 -7.17 -19.54
C ASN A 254 -12.61 -6.56 -19.83
N MET A 255 -11.88 -6.20 -18.77
CA MET A 255 -10.48 -5.79 -18.80
C MET A 255 -9.55 -6.75 -18.04
N SER A 256 -10.02 -7.99 -17.76
CA SER A 256 -9.21 -8.96 -17.05
C SER A 256 -7.89 -9.23 -17.79
N ALA A 257 -6.78 -9.22 -17.04
CA ALA A 257 -5.43 -9.50 -17.53
C ALA A 257 -4.99 -8.65 -18.75
N LEU A 258 -5.59 -7.48 -18.98
CA LEU A 258 -5.37 -6.67 -20.19
C LEU A 258 -3.88 -6.42 -20.48
N PHE A 259 -3.10 -6.07 -19.45
CA PHE A 259 -1.66 -5.83 -19.53
C PHE A 259 -0.85 -6.82 -18.69
N SER A 260 -1.46 -7.94 -18.28
CA SER A 260 -0.80 -8.91 -17.42
C SER A 260 0.50 -9.42 -18.03
N SER A 261 1.57 -9.42 -17.25
CA SER A 261 2.92 -9.85 -17.64
C SER A 261 3.54 -9.08 -18.81
N CYS A 262 3.15 -7.83 -19.01
CA CYS A 262 3.88 -6.89 -19.86
C CYS A 262 5.13 -6.38 -19.09
N ARG A 263 6.09 -7.27 -18.89
CA ARG A 263 7.22 -7.07 -17.95
C ARG A 263 8.19 -5.97 -18.35
N ALA A 264 8.31 -5.69 -19.65
CA ALA A 264 9.24 -4.68 -20.19
C ALA A 264 8.60 -3.29 -20.35
N LEU A 265 7.31 -3.16 -20.15
CA LEU A 265 6.58 -1.92 -20.35
C LEU A 265 6.97 -0.90 -19.28
N GLU A 266 7.64 0.17 -19.69
CA GLU A 266 8.16 1.21 -18.79
C GLU A 266 7.15 2.34 -18.54
N LYS A 267 6.28 2.59 -19.52
CA LYS A 267 5.24 3.63 -19.46
C LYS A 267 3.94 3.11 -20.01
N LEU A 268 2.85 3.44 -19.34
CA LEU A 268 1.51 3.09 -19.78
C LEU A 268 0.54 4.21 -19.38
N ASP A 269 -0.05 4.88 -20.36
CA ASP A 269 -1.06 5.90 -20.14
C ASP A 269 -2.46 5.31 -20.33
N VAL A 270 -3.17 5.14 -19.23
CA VAL A 270 -4.57 4.69 -19.18
C VAL A 270 -5.53 5.79 -18.67
N SER A 271 -5.05 7.04 -18.65
CA SER A 271 -5.81 8.18 -18.12
C SER A 271 -7.10 8.48 -18.88
N ASN A 272 -7.17 8.08 -20.16
CA ASN A 272 -8.36 8.26 -21.01
C ASN A 272 -9.34 7.06 -20.96
N PHE A 273 -9.03 6.02 -20.19
CA PHE A 273 -9.93 4.87 -20.08
C PHE A 273 -11.23 5.24 -19.39
N ASP A 274 -12.35 5.02 -20.07
CA ASP A 274 -13.67 4.99 -19.47
C ASP A 274 -13.95 3.56 -18.99
N THR A 275 -13.93 3.37 -17.68
CA THR A 275 -14.12 2.06 -17.06
C THR A 275 -15.51 1.87 -16.46
N SER A 276 -16.43 2.79 -16.73
CA SER A 276 -17.77 2.80 -16.13
C SER A 276 -18.61 1.53 -16.40
N SER A 277 -18.36 0.87 -17.53
CA SER A 277 -19.03 -0.40 -17.89
C SER A 277 -18.27 -1.65 -17.47
N VAL A 278 -17.05 -1.51 -16.92
CA VAL A 278 -16.17 -2.64 -16.60
C VAL A 278 -16.67 -3.38 -15.37
N THR A 279 -16.85 -4.69 -15.50
CA THR A 279 -17.28 -5.57 -14.40
C THR A 279 -16.13 -6.40 -13.80
N THR A 280 -15.05 -6.59 -14.54
CA THR A 280 -13.88 -7.34 -14.06
C THR A 280 -12.58 -6.66 -14.42
N MET A 281 -11.73 -6.47 -13.41
CA MET A 281 -10.34 -6.02 -13.50
C MET A 281 -9.37 -7.08 -12.96
N LEU A 282 -9.80 -8.35 -12.97
CA LEU A 282 -9.00 -9.48 -12.54
C LEU A 282 -7.62 -9.44 -13.21
N ALA A 283 -6.55 -9.39 -12.42
CA ALA A 283 -5.17 -9.49 -12.90
C ALA A 283 -4.77 -8.43 -13.96
N MET A 284 -5.43 -7.27 -14.02
CA MET A 284 -5.26 -6.30 -15.11
C MET A 284 -3.82 -5.88 -15.35
N PHE A 285 -3.04 -5.68 -14.28
CA PHE A 285 -1.65 -5.22 -14.35
C PHE A 285 -0.64 -6.20 -13.72
N VAL A 286 -1.01 -7.48 -13.59
CA VAL A 286 -0.10 -8.49 -13.01
C VAL A 286 1.27 -8.42 -13.64
N ALA A 287 2.32 -8.40 -12.82
CA ALA A 287 3.72 -8.47 -13.24
C ALA A 287 4.13 -7.42 -14.29
N CYS A 288 3.54 -6.23 -14.23
CA CYS A 288 4.07 -5.05 -14.92
C CYS A 288 5.29 -4.52 -14.16
N ASN A 289 6.40 -5.29 -14.21
CA ASN A 289 7.55 -5.10 -13.33
C ASN A 289 8.38 -3.85 -13.63
N SER A 290 8.23 -3.25 -14.81
CA SER A 290 9.00 -2.06 -15.21
C SER A 290 8.22 -0.76 -15.08
N LEU A 291 6.94 -0.79 -14.74
CA LEU A 291 6.14 0.41 -14.48
C LEU A 291 6.52 1.02 -13.13
N GLU A 292 7.08 2.22 -13.14
CA GLU A 292 7.38 3.02 -11.94
C GLU A 292 6.19 3.86 -11.51
N GLU A 293 5.38 4.29 -12.49
CA GLU A 293 4.19 5.11 -12.31
C GLU A 293 2.99 4.50 -13.05
N LEU A 294 1.81 4.61 -12.47
CA LEU A 294 0.56 4.19 -13.10
C LEU A 294 -0.58 5.07 -12.58
N ASP A 295 -1.17 5.88 -13.46
CA ASP A 295 -2.31 6.74 -13.13
C ASP A 295 -3.63 6.03 -13.42
N VAL A 296 -4.30 5.61 -12.35
CA VAL A 296 -5.66 5.01 -12.37
C VAL A 296 -6.71 5.92 -11.72
N SER A 297 -6.40 7.20 -11.55
CA SER A 297 -7.26 8.17 -10.84
C SER A 297 -8.61 8.40 -11.52
N ASN A 298 -8.71 8.17 -12.83
CA ASN A 298 -9.95 8.30 -13.60
C ASN A 298 -10.78 7.01 -13.69
N PHE A 299 -10.32 5.93 -13.07
CA PHE A 299 -11.08 4.67 -13.11
C PHE A 299 -12.37 4.79 -12.31
N ASP A 300 -13.49 4.54 -12.97
CA ASP A 300 -14.77 4.26 -12.34
C ASP A 300 -14.89 2.75 -12.11
N THR A 301 -14.81 2.35 -10.85
CA THR A 301 -14.84 0.94 -10.46
C THR A 301 -16.17 0.51 -9.85
N SER A 302 -17.21 1.34 -9.96
CA SER A 302 -18.50 1.11 -9.32
C SER A 302 -19.20 -0.18 -9.74
N SER A 303 -18.95 -0.66 -10.97
CA SER A 303 -19.51 -1.91 -11.49
C SER A 303 -18.57 -3.12 -11.34
N VAL A 304 -17.35 -2.91 -10.82
CA VAL A 304 -16.34 -3.97 -10.72
C VAL A 304 -16.65 -4.91 -9.56
N THR A 305 -16.70 -6.22 -9.87
CA THR A 305 -16.97 -7.27 -8.88
C THR A 305 -15.73 -8.02 -8.42
N THR A 306 -14.64 -7.99 -9.18
CA THR A 306 -13.37 -8.62 -8.81
C THR A 306 -12.18 -7.72 -9.12
N MET A 307 -11.31 -7.56 -8.12
CA MET A 307 -10.00 -6.92 -8.22
C MET A 307 -8.87 -7.89 -7.84
N GLN A 308 -9.17 -9.20 -7.92
CA GLN A 308 -8.19 -10.23 -7.61
C GLN A 308 -6.91 -10.02 -8.43
N SER A 309 -5.76 -9.98 -7.76
CA SER A 309 -4.43 -9.85 -8.36
C SER A 309 -4.23 -8.62 -9.26
N MET A 310 -5.05 -7.57 -9.12
CA MET A 310 -5.03 -6.43 -10.06
C MET A 310 -3.64 -5.81 -10.22
N PHE A 311 -2.88 -5.67 -9.14
CA PHE A 311 -1.52 -5.12 -9.11
C PHE A 311 -0.47 -6.13 -8.64
N PHE A 312 -0.79 -7.43 -8.70
CA PHE A 312 0.12 -8.49 -8.28
C PHE A 312 1.48 -8.36 -8.97
N GLU A 313 2.58 -8.36 -8.19
CA GLU A 313 3.95 -8.28 -8.69
C GLU A 313 4.25 -7.02 -9.54
N CYS A 314 3.55 -5.90 -9.30
CA CYS A 314 3.95 -4.59 -9.80
C CYS A 314 5.13 -4.07 -8.96
N SER A 315 6.31 -4.67 -9.19
CA SER A 315 7.45 -4.55 -8.28
C SER A 315 8.20 -3.22 -8.35
N SER A 316 7.95 -2.40 -9.38
CA SER A 316 8.60 -1.09 -9.54
C SER A 316 7.69 0.09 -9.21
N LEU A 317 6.40 -0.12 -8.96
CA LEU A 317 5.50 0.96 -8.56
C LEU A 317 5.92 1.52 -7.20
N GLU A 318 6.28 2.81 -7.18
CA GLU A 318 6.67 3.53 -5.97
C GLU A 318 5.48 4.17 -5.26
N GLU A 319 4.52 4.64 -6.06
CA GLU A 319 3.28 5.26 -5.60
C GLU A 319 2.08 4.70 -6.38
N LEU A 320 0.94 4.60 -5.72
CA LEU A 320 -0.31 4.18 -6.35
C LEU A 320 -1.49 4.86 -5.67
N ASP A 321 -2.18 5.74 -6.39
CA ASP A 321 -3.39 6.41 -5.92
C ASP A 321 -4.63 5.65 -6.39
N VAL A 322 -5.31 5.01 -5.44
CA VAL A 322 -6.58 4.30 -5.64
C VAL A 322 -7.73 4.93 -4.84
N SER A 323 -7.58 6.20 -4.46
CA SER A 323 -8.55 6.92 -3.63
C SER A 323 -9.93 7.07 -4.28
N ASN A 324 -10.01 7.03 -5.63
CA ASN A 324 -11.26 7.10 -6.38
C ASN A 324 -11.93 5.73 -6.60
N PHE A 325 -11.32 4.65 -6.16
CA PHE A 325 -11.93 3.32 -6.32
C PHE A 325 -13.19 3.18 -5.47
N ASP A 326 -14.30 2.89 -6.11
CA ASP A 326 -15.50 2.39 -5.45
C ASP A 326 -15.42 0.86 -5.39
N THR A 327 -15.25 0.33 -4.20
CA THR A 327 -15.08 -1.11 -3.98
C THR A 327 -16.33 -1.77 -3.42
N SER A 328 -17.45 -1.06 -3.35
CA SER A 328 -18.69 -1.53 -2.72
C SER A 328 -19.27 -2.81 -3.34
N SER A 329 -19.03 -3.04 -4.64
CA SER A 329 -19.47 -4.24 -5.37
C SER A 329 -18.42 -5.34 -5.43
N VAL A 330 -17.23 -5.10 -4.94
CA VAL A 330 -16.10 -6.05 -5.04
C VAL A 330 -16.27 -7.20 -4.05
N THR A 331 -16.17 -8.43 -4.55
CA THR A 331 -16.32 -9.65 -3.75
C THR A 331 -14.99 -10.33 -3.43
N THR A 332 -13.93 -10.08 -4.21
CA THR A 332 -12.59 -10.61 -3.97
C THR A 332 -11.51 -9.59 -4.26
N MET A 333 -10.57 -9.47 -3.30
CA MET A 333 -9.34 -8.69 -3.40
C MET A 333 -8.11 -9.58 -3.15
N GLN A 334 -8.26 -10.90 -3.37
CA GLN A 334 -7.17 -11.86 -3.20
C GLN A 334 -5.94 -11.38 -3.96
N SER A 335 -4.78 -11.36 -3.28
CA SER A 335 -3.47 -11.01 -3.87
C SER A 335 -3.41 -9.66 -4.60
N MET A 336 -4.32 -8.71 -4.29
CA MET A 336 -4.45 -7.47 -5.07
C MET A 336 -3.15 -6.67 -5.15
N PHE A 337 -2.38 -6.61 -4.08
CA PHE A 337 -1.09 -5.90 -3.99
C PHE A 337 0.08 -6.84 -3.68
N GLU A 338 -0.12 -8.15 -3.79
CA GLU A 338 0.92 -9.13 -3.50
C GLU A 338 2.21 -8.81 -4.28
N LYS A 339 3.36 -8.79 -3.60
CA LYS A 339 4.68 -8.49 -4.17
C LYS A 339 4.82 -7.11 -4.82
N CYS A 340 4.06 -6.12 -4.39
CA CYS A 340 4.35 -4.72 -4.71
C CYS A 340 5.54 -4.26 -3.85
N THR A 341 6.76 -4.58 -4.29
CA THR A 341 7.97 -4.48 -3.47
C THR A 341 8.59 -3.09 -3.43
N SER A 342 8.02 -2.09 -4.13
CA SER A 342 8.49 -0.69 -4.12
C SER A 342 7.50 0.29 -3.48
N LEU A 343 6.28 -0.14 -3.15
CA LEU A 343 5.30 0.70 -2.46
C LEU A 343 5.69 0.89 -1.00
N GLU A 344 5.99 2.14 -0.60
CA GLU A 344 6.29 2.49 0.79
C GLU A 344 5.06 2.86 1.61
N GLU A 345 4.06 3.41 0.96
CA GLU A 345 2.78 3.78 1.55
C GLU A 345 1.63 3.32 0.67
N LEU A 346 0.55 2.85 1.29
CA LEU A 346 -0.68 2.49 0.61
C LEU A 346 -1.87 2.96 1.43
N ASP A 347 -2.60 3.93 0.85
CA ASP A 347 -3.81 4.48 1.45
C ASP A 347 -5.05 3.85 0.83
N LEU A 348 -5.69 2.96 1.58
CA LEU A 348 -6.94 2.30 1.23
C LEU A 348 -8.11 2.77 2.12
N SER A 349 -8.01 3.98 2.65
CA SER A 349 -9.01 4.54 3.58
C SER A 349 -10.41 4.64 2.97
N THR A 350 -10.50 4.77 1.64
CA THR A 350 -11.77 4.83 0.90
C THR A 350 -12.36 3.48 0.54
N PHE A 351 -11.61 2.38 0.72
CA PHE A 351 -12.08 1.04 0.38
C PHE A 351 -13.18 0.58 1.32
N ASP A 352 -14.34 0.26 0.77
CA ASP A 352 -15.42 -0.45 1.42
C ASP A 352 -15.29 -1.95 1.12
N THR A 353 -14.97 -2.75 2.12
CA THR A 353 -14.81 -4.20 1.96
C THR A 353 -16.01 -5.00 2.48
N SER A 354 -17.15 -4.37 2.68
CA SER A 354 -18.35 -5.01 3.24
C SER A 354 -18.87 -6.18 2.39
N SER A 355 -18.66 -6.14 1.07
CA SER A 355 -19.03 -7.21 0.14
C SER A 355 -17.90 -8.21 -0.11
N VAL A 356 -16.69 -7.94 0.39
CA VAL A 356 -15.51 -8.77 0.11
C VAL A 356 -15.52 -10.03 0.96
N THR A 357 -15.43 -11.19 0.33
CA THR A 357 -15.36 -12.48 1.01
C THR A 357 -13.95 -13.08 1.05
N ASN A 358 -13.05 -12.60 0.19
CA ASN A 358 -11.69 -13.12 0.08
C ASN A 358 -10.67 -11.99 -0.05
N MET A 359 -9.81 -11.86 0.98
CA MET A 359 -8.66 -10.95 1.05
C MET A 359 -7.35 -11.72 1.27
N GLN A 360 -7.33 -13.02 0.93
CA GLN A 360 -6.13 -13.86 1.06
C GLN A 360 -4.95 -13.21 0.36
N SER A 361 -3.79 -13.19 1.03
CA SER A 361 -2.52 -12.73 0.45
C SER A 361 -2.52 -11.29 -0.08
N MET A 362 -3.45 -10.44 0.36
CA MET A 362 -3.66 -9.11 -0.23
C MET A 362 -2.39 -8.26 -0.27
N PHE A 363 -1.57 -8.32 0.79
CA PHE A 363 -0.34 -7.56 0.94
C PHE A 363 0.91 -8.43 1.08
N ILE A 364 0.81 -9.71 0.76
CA ILE A 364 1.94 -10.64 0.96
C ILE A 364 3.18 -10.15 0.23
N ASN A 365 4.32 -10.13 0.95
CA ASN A 365 5.62 -9.71 0.43
C ASN A 365 5.68 -8.25 -0.10
N CYS A 366 4.83 -7.36 0.39
CA CYS A 366 5.04 -5.92 0.25
C CYS A 366 6.15 -5.49 1.22
N ALA A 367 7.41 -5.82 0.88
CA ALA A 367 8.53 -5.84 1.81
C ALA A 367 9.00 -4.44 2.26
N VAL A 368 8.74 -3.39 1.47
CA VAL A 368 9.14 -2.00 1.82
C VAL A 368 7.97 -1.15 2.31
N LEU A 369 6.77 -1.70 2.36
CA LEU A 369 5.59 -0.99 2.83
C LEU A 369 5.77 -0.58 4.29
N LYS A 370 5.76 0.72 4.56
CA LYS A 370 5.96 1.32 5.89
C LYS A 370 4.66 1.71 6.56
N SER A 371 3.69 2.19 5.78
CA SER A 371 2.40 2.68 6.26
C SER A 371 1.26 2.13 5.44
N LEU A 372 0.21 1.67 6.13
CA LEU A 372 -0.98 1.09 5.52
C LEU A 372 -2.24 1.59 6.24
N TYR A 373 -3.20 2.11 5.45
CA TYR A 373 -4.45 2.67 5.95
C TYR A 373 -5.63 1.83 5.48
N LEU A 374 -6.36 1.26 6.43
CA LEU A 374 -7.46 0.32 6.22
C LEU A 374 -8.71 0.76 7.01
N ASP A 375 -9.08 2.03 6.91
CA ASP A 375 -10.09 2.70 7.75
C ASP A 375 -11.47 2.02 7.75
N ASN A 376 -11.89 1.48 6.62
CA ASN A 376 -13.23 0.91 6.41
C ASN A 376 -13.22 -0.59 6.10
N PHE A 377 -12.13 -1.28 6.42
CA PHE A 377 -12.03 -2.71 6.21
C PHE A 377 -12.88 -3.49 7.22
N THR A 378 -13.49 -4.56 6.73
CA THR A 378 -14.25 -5.52 7.55
C THR A 378 -13.63 -6.91 7.43
N THR A 379 -13.82 -7.74 8.46
CA THR A 379 -13.34 -9.13 8.45
C THR A 379 -14.01 -9.91 7.31
N ALA A 380 -13.20 -10.50 6.43
CA ALA A 380 -13.66 -11.38 5.36
C ALA A 380 -13.60 -12.85 5.79
N LYS A 381 -14.31 -13.70 5.05
CA LYS A 381 -14.32 -15.15 5.28
C LYS A 381 -12.94 -15.77 5.11
N THR A 382 -12.18 -15.32 4.11
CA THR A 382 -10.82 -15.81 3.81
C THR A 382 -9.84 -14.64 3.86
N MET A 383 -8.84 -14.73 4.75
CA MET A 383 -7.85 -13.67 4.99
C MET A 383 -6.44 -14.25 5.23
N THR A 384 -6.21 -15.53 4.89
CA THR A 384 -4.92 -16.21 5.11
C THR A 384 -3.79 -15.40 4.50
N ASP A 385 -2.68 -15.25 5.24
CA ASP A 385 -1.47 -14.56 4.79
C ASP A 385 -1.67 -13.10 4.33
N MET A 386 -2.73 -12.42 4.77
CA MET A 386 -3.04 -11.06 4.31
C MET A 386 -1.86 -10.09 4.46
N PHE A 387 -1.13 -10.18 5.59
CA PHE A 387 0.00 -9.29 5.90
C PHE A 387 1.37 -9.99 5.89
N THR A 388 1.45 -11.26 5.48
CA THR A 388 2.69 -12.04 5.51
C THR A 388 3.77 -11.35 4.66
N GLY A 389 4.98 -11.21 5.21
CA GLY A 389 6.10 -10.61 4.49
C GLY A 389 6.11 -9.09 4.40
N THR A 390 5.22 -8.39 5.11
CA THR A 390 5.25 -6.93 5.26
C THR A 390 6.29 -6.50 6.31
N THR A 391 7.54 -6.84 6.07
CA THR A 391 8.62 -6.76 7.07
C THR A 391 9.00 -5.34 7.49
N SER A 392 8.73 -4.35 6.64
CA SER A 392 9.00 -2.94 6.93
C SER A 392 7.79 -2.19 7.49
N LEU A 393 6.64 -2.86 7.64
CA LEU A 393 5.41 -2.19 8.08
C LEU A 393 5.59 -1.67 9.51
N ALA A 394 5.62 -0.34 9.62
CA ALA A 394 5.84 0.38 10.87
C ALA A 394 4.55 1.02 11.41
N TYR A 395 3.59 1.29 10.55
CA TYR A 395 2.33 1.91 10.90
C TYR A 395 1.14 1.25 10.20
N LEU A 396 0.14 0.88 10.99
CA LEU A 396 -1.11 0.29 10.51
C LEU A 396 -2.29 1.06 11.14
N PHE A 397 -3.05 1.78 10.32
CA PHE A 397 -4.32 2.38 10.73
C PHE A 397 -5.45 1.48 10.24
N VAL A 398 -6.26 0.96 11.14
CA VAL A 398 -7.18 -0.13 10.82
C VAL A 398 -8.54 0.01 11.48
N SER A 399 -9.58 -0.30 10.71
CA SER A 399 -10.96 -0.37 11.18
C SER A 399 -11.12 -1.33 12.36
N HIS A 400 -11.94 -0.95 13.31
CA HIS A 400 -12.38 -1.84 14.40
C HIS A 400 -13.15 -3.07 13.90
N ASN A 401 -13.69 -3.04 12.68
CA ASN A 401 -14.41 -4.15 12.04
C ASN A 401 -13.49 -5.20 11.40
N LEU A 402 -12.21 -4.89 11.19
CA LEU A 402 -11.20 -5.87 10.79
C LEU A 402 -10.53 -6.43 12.04
N GLN A 403 -10.92 -7.64 12.46
CA GLN A 403 -10.60 -8.16 13.78
C GLN A 403 -9.42 -9.14 13.85
N SER A 404 -8.81 -9.45 12.71
CA SER A 404 -7.67 -10.37 12.63
C SER A 404 -6.63 -9.88 11.63
N PHE A 405 -5.35 -10.00 12.01
CA PHE A 405 -4.20 -9.49 11.25
C PHE A 405 -3.28 -10.63 10.84
N TYR A 406 -3.78 -11.56 10.03
CA TYR A 406 -3.06 -12.77 9.61
C TYR A 406 -1.74 -12.44 8.92
N GLY A 407 -0.66 -12.93 9.50
CA GLY A 407 0.69 -12.76 8.96
C GLY A 407 1.37 -11.44 9.35
N LEU A 408 0.71 -10.57 10.11
CA LEU A 408 1.35 -9.37 10.66
C LEU A 408 2.49 -9.78 11.61
N ALA A 409 3.56 -8.98 11.65
CA ALA A 409 4.72 -9.27 12.46
C ALA A 409 4.35 -9.49 13.94
N ASN A 410 4.73 -10.65 14.48
CA ASN A 410 4.53 -11.02 15.88
C ASN A 410 5.65 -10.41 16.74
N THR A 411 5.53 -9.14 17.04
CA THR A 411 6.51 -8.35 17.77
C THR A 411 5.81 -7.28 18.61
N ASN A 412 6.58 -6.34 19.14
CA ASN A 412 6.03 -5.21 19.87
C ASN A 412 5.28 -4.26 18.94
N TRP A 413 4.08 -3.88 19.35
CA TRP A 413 3.25 -2.85 18.75
C TRP A 413 2.67 -1.96 19.85
N TYR A 414 2.24 -0.76 19.53
CA TYR A 414 1.53 0.09 20.48
C TYR A 414 0.45 0.94 19.80
N ASP A 415 -0.62 1.24 20.55
CA ASP A 415 -1.61 2.25 20.19
C ASP A 415 -1.01 3.63 20.47
N GLU A 416 -0.80 4.41 19.41
CA GLU A 416 -0.14 5.72 19.53
C GLU A 416 -1.04 6.81 20.14
N LYS A 417 -2.36 6.66 20.06
CA LYS A 417 -3.30 7.63 20.61
C LYS A 417 -3.45 7.44 22.12
N ASN A 418 -3.61 6.19 22.55
CA ASN A 418 -3.88 5.84 23.95
C ASN A 418 -2.64 5.35 24.69
N TRP A 419 -1.51 5.22 24.04
CA TRP A 419 -0.24 4.78 24.62
C TRP A 419 -0.36 3.44 25.34
N VAL A 420 -0.86 2.44 24.63
CA VAL A 420 -0.98 1.07 25.13
C VAL A 420 0.02 0.18 24.41
N GLN A 421 0.87 -0.49 25.18
CA GLN A 421 1.93 -1.36 24.66
C GLN A 421 1.45 -2.81 24.52
N PHE A 422 1.80 -3.45 23.42
CA PHE A 422 1.60 -4.88 23.18
C PHE A 422 2.93 -5.56 22.94
N SER A 423 3.18 -6.70 23.57
CA SER A 423 4.43 -7.47 23.43
C SER A 423 4.38 -8.45 22.25
N ASN A 424 3.19 -8.74 21.74
CA ASN A 424 2.97 -9.68 20.66
C ASN A 424 1.65 -9.39 19.93
N LEU A 425 1.48 -10.04 18.79
CA LEU A 425 0.29 -9.87 17.95
C LEU A 425 -1.01 -10.28 18.65
N SER A 426 -0.98 -11.32 19.47
CA SER A 426 -2.16 -11.79 20.20
C SER A 426 -2.70 -10.72 21.16
N GLN A 427 -1.83 -10.05 21.89
CA GLN A 427 -2.23 -8.94 22.78
C GLN A 427 -2.82 -7.78 22.00
N LEU A 428 -2.21 -7.42 20.87
CA LEU A 428 -2.71 -6.36 19.98
C LEU A 428 -4.11 -6.71 19.46
N GLN A 429 -4.31 -7.92 18.94
CA GLN A 429 -5.61 -8.35 18.40
C GLN A 429 -6.70 -8.40 19.48
N THR A 430 -6.38 -8.86 20.67
CA THR A 430 -7.32 -8.87 21.81
C THR A 430 -7.76 -7.45 22.18
N TYR A 431 -6.83 -6.51 22.24
CA TYR A 431 -7.12 -5.10 22.46
C TYR A 431 -7.97 -4.51 21.35
N HIS A 432 -7.60 -4.78 20.08
CA HIS A 432 -8.26 -4.23 18.90
C HIS A 432 -9.73 -4.65 18.81
N ARG A 433 -10.07 -5.89 19.19
CA ARG A 433 -11.45 -6.40 19.20
C ARG A 433 -12.39 -5.63 20.11
N ASN A 434 -11.86 -4.89 21.08
CA ASN A 434 -12.64 -4.08 22.03
C ASN A 434 -12.71 -2.60 21.60
N GLN A 435 -12.15 -2.24 20.46
CA GLN A 435 -12.23 -0.87 19.96
C GLN A 435 -13.57 -0.63 19.26
N SER A 436 -14.06 0.62 19.32
CA SER A 436 -15.31 1.06 18.70
C SER A 436 -15.10 2.01 17.51
N GLU A 437 -13.85 2.33 17.21
CA GLU A 437 -13.45 3.21 16.12
C GLU A 437 -12.12 2.74 15.52
N PRO A 438 -11.77 3.17 14.29
CA PRO A 438 -10.48 2.85 13.70
C PRO A 438 -9.32 3.29 14.60
N THR A 439 -8.28 2.48 14.66
CA THR A 439 -7.14 2.67 15.56
C THR A 439 -5.82 2.57 14.80
N GLY A 440 -4.87 3.47 15.14
CA GLY A 440 -3.52 3.46 14.60
C GLY A 440 -2.55 2.73 15.52
N TYR A 441 -1.83 1.76 14.95
CA TYR A 441 -0.81 0.99 15.65
C TYR A 441 0.56 1.23 15.05
N ARG A 442 1.56 1.47 15.92
CA ARG A 442 2.96 1.56 15.52
C ARG A 442 3.74 0.34 15.98
N LYS A 443 4.64 -0.11 15.13
CA LYS A 443 5.57 -1.19 15.43
C LYS A 443 6.66 -0.69 16.38
N GLY A 444 6.95 -1.46 17.41
CA GLY A 444 8.00 -1.16 18.38
C GLY A 444 7.44 -0.78 19.74
N THR A 445 8.20 0.03 20.46
CA THR A 445 7.90 0.45 21.84
C THR A 445 7.92 1.98 21.92
N PHE A 446 7.09 2.53 22.78
CA PHE A 446 7.16 3.93 23.16
C PHE A 446 7.92 4.09 24.47
N LEU A 447 8.31 5.32 24.77
CA LEU A 447 8.97 5.69 26.01
C LEU A 447 7.97 6.34 26.95
N SER A 448 8.11 6.06 28.24
CA SER A 448 7.31 6.68 29.30
C SER A 448 8.20 7.39 30.30
N LEU A 449 7.84 8.62 30.65
CA LEU A 449 8.43 9.38 31.74
C LEU A 449 7.40 9.47 32.87
N THR A 450 7.70 8.80 33.97
CA THR A 450 6.88 8.90 35.19
C THR A 450 7.45 10.02 36.07
N MET A 451 6.63 11.00 36.39
CA MET A 451 7.00 12.15 37.21
C MET A 451 6.33 12.00 38.58
N ASP A 452 7.14 11.72 39.59
CA ASP A 452 6.68 11.59 40.98
C ASP A 452 6.87 12.91 41.71
N ALA A 453 5.76 13.51 42.12
CA ALA A 453 5.78 14.79 42.81
C ALA A 453 6.33 14.71 44.25
N MET A 454 6.66 13.53 44.75
CA MET A 454 7.29 13.33 46.09
C MET A 454 6.53 14.07 47.20
N GLY A 455 5.25 13.88 47.27
CA GLY A 455 4.35 14.53 48.24
C GLY A 455 3.81 15.89 47.80
N GLY A 456 4.17 16.36 46.62
CA GLY A 456 3.53 17.48 45.93
C GLY A 456 2.35 17.03 45.08
N GLN A 457 1.74 17.97 44.37
CA GLN A 457 0.61 17.73 43.48
C GLN A 457 0.75 18.51 42.17
N PHE A 458 0.30 17.91 41.09
CA PHE A 458 0.10 18.58 39.80
C PHE A 458 -1.26 19.32 39.76
N ASP A 459 -1.53 20.08 38.71
CA ASP A 459 -2.74 20.90 38.55
C ASP A 459 -4.04 20.11 38.68
N ASP A 460 -4.02 18.81 38.33
CA ASP A 460 -5.13 17.87 38.43
C ASP A 460 -5.27 17.19 39.82
N ALA A 461 -4.50 17.65 40.81
CA ALA A 461 -4.39 17.11 42.16
C ALA A 461 -3.80 15.68 42.23
N GLU A 462 -3.25 15.16 41.13
CA GLU A 462 -2.53 13.90 41.10
C GLU A 462 -1.11 14.02 41.66
N GLU A 463 -0.62 12.98 42.29
CA GLU A 463 0.74 12.94 42.86
C GLU A 463 1.80 12.43 41.88
N GLN A 464 1.34 11.80 40.80
CA GLN A 464 2.19 11.31 39.71
C GLN A 464 1.62 11.73 38.37
N LYS A 465 2.49 11.95 37.40
CA LYS A 465 2.15 12.23 36.02
C LYS A 465 3.00 11.38 35.09
N VAL A 466 2.39 10.84 34.03
CA VAL A 466 3.08 10.04 33.02
C VAL A 466 2.99 10.74 31.69
N GLN A 467 4.13 10.93 31.01
CA GLN A 467 4.20 11.34 29.62
C GLN A 467 4.66 10.16 28.78
N SER A 468 4.14 10.08 27.57
CA SER A 468 4.55 9.06 26.60
C SER A 468 5.03 9.75 25.33
N LYS A 469 6.18 9.33 24.82
CA LYS A 469 6.84 9.89 23.63
C LYS A 469 7.51 8.77 22.85
N ILE A 470 7.79 9.02 21.59
CA ILE A 470 8.67 8.15 20.81
C ILE A 470 10.13 8.59 20.99
N SER A 471 11.07 7.66 20.75
CA SER A 471 12.50 7.96 20.82
C SER A 471 12.88 9.14 19.91
N GLY A 472 13.62 10.09 20.45
CA GLY A 472 14.05 11.31 19.76
C GLY A 472 13.18 12.54 19.98
N GLU A 473 11.98 12.38 20.52
CA GLU A 473 11.15 13.52 20.96
C GLU A 473 11.65 14.08 22.29
N TYR A 474 11.13 15.24 22.69
CA TYR A 474 11.53 15.91 23.92
C TYR A 474 10.43 15.79 24.97
N TRP A 475 10.84 15.49 26.22
CA TRP A 475 9.95 15.53 27.36
C TRP A 475 9.56 16.95 27.72
N GLU A 476 8.34 17.13 28.18
CA GLU A 476 7.87 18.42 28.69
C GLU A 476 8.15 18.50 30.20
N GLU A 477 8.73 19.62 30.64
CA GLU A 477 8.86 19.89 32.07
C GLU A 477 7.52 20.37 32.64
N VAL A 478 7.01 19.62 33.61
CA VAL A 478 5.80 19.98 34.34
C VAL A 478 6.17 20.18 35.80
N ILE A 479 5.82 21.35 36.35
CA ILE A 479 6.21 21.74 37.71
C ILE A 479 5.05 21.47 38.65
N PRO A 480 5.22 20.58 39.65
CA PRO A 480 4.23 20.35 40.71
C PRO A 480 4.30 21.44 41.77
N VAL A 481 3.36 21.40 42.69
CA VAL A 481 3.28 22.30 43.84
C VAL A 481 3.24 21.50 45.13
N LYS A 482 3.95 21.96 46.14
CA LYS A 482 3.91 21.41 47.51
C LYS A 482 3.86 22.55 48.52
N GLU A 483 2.84 22.51 49.38
CA GLU A 483 2.67 23.53 50.40
C GLU A 483 3.92 23.63 51.30
N GLY A 484 4.36 24.84 51.53
CA GLY A 484 5.52 25.14 52.39
C GLY A 484 6.90 24.85 51.78
N HIS A 485 6.93 24.48 50.51
CA HIS A 485 8.15 24.11 49.82
C HIS A 485 8.24 24.80 48.45
N TYR A 486 9.42 25.02 47.96
CA TYR A 486 9.65 25.36 46.55
C TYR A 486 10.26 24.19 45.80
N PHE A 487 9.99 24.12 44.50
CA PHE A 487 10.47 23.08 43.62
C PHE A 487 11.91 23.36 43.18
N ASP A 488 12.83 22.43 43.48
CA ASP A 488 14.27 22.56 43.17
C ASP A 488 14.71 21.70 41.98
N GLY A 489 13.78 21.18 41.21
CA GLY A 489 14.02 20.45 39.99
C GLY A 489 13.65 18.97 40.04
N TRP A 490 13.80 18.36 38.88
CA TRP A 490 13.56 16.93 38.66
C TRP A 490 14.87 16.15 38.67
N TYR A 491 14.84 14.98 39.32
CA TYR A 491 16.03 14.13 39.50
C TYR A 491 15.72 12.68 39.11
N LEU A 492 16.74 11.97 38.56
CA LEU A 492 16.63 10.56 38.17
C LEU A 492 16.68 9.60 39.38
N ASP A 493 17.07 10.06 40.54
CA ASP A 493 17.24 9.27 41.75
C ASP A 493 16.61 9.96 42.98
N GLN A 494 16.20 9.18 43.95
CA GLN A 494 15.58 9.69 45.19
C GLN A 494 16.58 10.34 46.16
N ASN A 495 17.89 10.20 45.90
CA ASN A 495 18.95 10.89 46.64
C ASN A 495 19.28 12.25 46.05
N PHE A 496 18.64 12.61 44.92
CA PHE A 496 18.79 13.89 44.23
C PHE A 496 20.24 14.18 43.81
N THR A 497 20.94 13.15 43.30
CA THR A 497 22.34 13.27 42.85
C THR A 497 22.42 13.55 41.33
N ASN A 498 21.45 13.10 40.54
CA ASN A 498 21.42 13.22 39.09
C ASN A 498 20.25 14.08 38.65
N LYS A 499 20.49 15.37 38.44
CA LYS A 499 19.48 16.29 37.93
C LYS A 499 19.13 15.95 36.47
N PHE A 500 17.84 15.91 36.13
CA PHE A 500 17.39 15.60 34.78
C PHE A 500 17.53 16.80 33.84
N ASP A 501 17.97 16.55 32.62
CA ASP A 501 18.14 17.57 31.58
C ASP A 501 17.05 17.41 30.50
N PHE A 502 16.07 18.31 30.51
CA PHE A 502 14.95 18.33 29.52
C PHE A 502 15.38 18.85 28.15
N SER A 503 16.59 19.39 27.98
CA SER A 503 17.09 19.84 26.69
C SER A 503 17.57 18.70 25.79
N LEU A 504 17.72 17.50 26.35
CA LEU A 504 18.14 16.31 25.62
C LEU A 504 16.91 15.53 25.10
N PRO A 505 17.02 14.91 23.90
CA PRO A 505 15.95 14.08 23.36
C PRO A 505 15.76 12.80 24.21
N ALA A 506 14.52 12.34 24.27
CA ALA A 506 14.16 11.11 24.94
C ALA A 506 14.79 9.89 24.24
N THR A 507 15.50 9.06 24.99
CA THR A 507 16.13 7.83 24.48
C THR A 507 15.75 6.58 25.26
N VAL A 508 15.32 6.75 26.52
CA VAL A 508 14.91 5.66 27.43
C VAL A 508 13.75 6.13 28.29
N SER A 509 12.95 5.18 28.76
CA SER A 509 11.94 5.43 29.80
C SER A 509 12.64 5.71 31.13
N ALA A 510 12.06 6.59 31.93
CA ALA A 510 12.63 6.98 33.21
C ALA A 510 11.54 7.33 34.22
N THR A 511 11.93 7.36 35.49
CA THR A 511 11.14 7.94 36.57
C THR A 511 11.88 9.13 37.12
N LEU A 512 11.22 10.26 37.25
CA LEU A 512 11.76 11.47 37.84
C LEU A 512 11.13 11.71 39.19
N TYR A 513 11.95 12.23 40.08
CA TYR A 513 11.59 12.54 41.46
C TYR A 513 11.76 14.03 41.71
N ALA A 514 10.65 14.67 42.18
CA ALA A 514 10.70 16.08 42.53
C ALA A 514 11.53 16.32 43.79
N LYS A 515 12.47 17.25 43.71
CA LYS A 515 13.19 17.72 44.88
C LYS A 515 12.49 18.93 45.47
N TRP A 516 12.20 18.85 46.76
CA TRP A 516 11.56 19.92 47.52
C TRP A 516 12.52 20.49 48.53
N VAL A 517 12.50 21.80 48.66
CA VAL A 517 13.21 22.53 49.70
C VAL A 517 12.21 23.34 50.47
N GLU A 518 12.28 23.23 51.80
CA GLU A 518 11.40 24.04 52.64
C GLU A 518 11.60 25.54 52.35
N ASN A 519 10.52 26.30 52.28
CA ASN A 519 10.56 27.72 51.99
C ASN A 519 11.31 28.47 53.08
N TYR A 520 11.24 28.00 54.30
CA TYR A 520 11.92 28.62 55.42
C TYR A 520 12.24 27.61 56.51
N THR A 521 13.17 28.01 57.34
CA THR A 521 13.47 27.37 58.63
C THR A 521 13.49 28.43 59.72
N VAL A 522 12.86 28.13 60.85
CA VAL A 522 12.92 28.98 62.04
C VAL A 522 13.37 28.11 63.18
N VAL A 523 14.39 28.58 63.89
CA VAL A 523 14.92 27.90 65.07
C VAL A 523 14.69 28.77 66.27
N ILE A 524 13.92 28.25 67.24
CA ILE A 524 13.66 28.89 68.51
C ILE A 524 13.98 27.89 69.60
N PRO A 525 14.81 28.22 70.61
CA PRO A 525 15.08 27.31 71.74
C PRO A 525 13.78 26.89 72.44
N ALA A 526 13.64 25.61 72.76
CA ALA A 526 12.43 25.10 73.40
C ALA A 526 12.25 25.59 74.85
N SER A 527 13.30 25.99 75.49
CA SER A 527 13.28 26.56 76.84
C SER A 527 14.53 27.39 77.12
N ILE A 528 14.39 28.29 78.05
CA ILE A 528 15.47 29.14 78.55
C ILE A 528 15.34 29.23 80.05
N SER A 529 16.49 29.21 80.75
CA SER A 529 16.53 29.45 82.17
C SER A 529 17.07 30.85 82.46
N LEU A 530 16.24 31.69 83.09
CA LEU A 530 16.55 33.08 83.38
C LEU A 530 17.66 33.21 84.43
N ASN A 531 18.04 32.11 85.07
CA ASN A 531 19.21 32.08 85.97
C ASN A 531 20.56 31.99 85.22
N GLU A 532 20.49 31.52 83.98
CA GLU A 532 21.69 31.28 83.17
C GLU A 532 21.78 32.26 81.96
N ALA A 533 20.62 32.60 81.40
CA ALA A 533 20.56 33.49 80.23
C ALA A 533 19.28 34.36 80.25
N THR A 534 19.41 35.60 79.82
CA THR A 534 18.31 36.60 79.74
C THR A 534 17.89 36.90 78.30
N GLU A 535 18.46 36.17 77.34
CA GLU A 535 18.19 36.39 75.92
C GLU A 535 17.80 35.10 75.25
N LEU A 536 16.71 35.14 74.53
CA LEU A 536 16.24 34.07 73.64
C LEU A 536 16.56 34.46 72.19
N LYS A 537 17.33 33.63 71.54
CA LYS A 537 17.75 33.84 70.13
C LYS A 537 16.72 33.17 69.20
N VAL A 538 16.19 33.96 68.27
CA VAL A 538 15.35 33.48 67.17
C VAL A 538 16.15 33.57 65.90
N GLU A 539 16.36 32.42 65.24
CA GLU A 539 17.09 32.33 63.98
C GLU A 539 16.12 31.94 62.87
N GLY A 540 16.31 32.52 61.67
CA GLY A 540 15.48 32.26 60.52
C GLY A 540 16.31 32.15 59.24
N ILE A 541 15.84 31.32 58.34
CA ILE A 541 16.31 31.19 56.97
C ILE A 541 15.12 31.25 56.03
N ASN A 542 15.13 32.24 55.14
CA ASN A 542 14.11 32.36 54.08
C ASN A 542 14.70 31.94 52.74
N ARG A 543 14.20 30.85 52.15
CA ARG A 543 14.63 30.28 50.88
C ARG A 543 13.60 30.51 49.77
N GLY A 544 12.41 31.00 50.11
CA GLY A 544 11.31 31.17 49.18
C GLY A 544 11.16 32.62 48.71
N ASP A 545 10.04 32.87 48.11
CA ASP A 545 9.71 34.10 47.37
C ASP A 545 8.79 35.05 48.14
N LYS A 546 8.49 34.75 49.39
CA LYS A 546 7.62 35.56 50.26
C LYS A 546 8.35 36.04 51.49
N ASN A 547 7.77 36.95 52.21
CA ASN A 547 8.32 37.42 53.48
C ASN A 547 8.11 36.42 54.58
N LEU A 548 9.17 36.11 55.32
CA LEU A 548 9.14 35.31 56.54
C LEU A 548 9.11 36.25 57.77
N SER A 549 8.14 36.06 58.63
CA SER A 549 7.96 36.81 59.85
C SER A 549 7.74 35.90 61.05
N VAL A 550 8.51 36.14 62.10
CA VAL A 550 8.37 35.44 63.40
C VAL A 550 7.98 36.46 64.43
N GLY A 551 6.87 36.26 65.11
CA GLY A 551 6.33 37.20 66.11
C GLY A 551 5.75 36.49 67.32
N LEU A 552 5.39 37.29 68.34
CA LEU A 552 4.67 36.78 69.52
C LEU A 552 3.21 36.53 69.17
N ASN A 553 2.73 35.34 69.57
CA ASN A 553 1.30 35.06 69.59
C ASN A 553 0.69 35.47 70.92
N ARG A 554 0.16 36.71 70.97
CA ARG A 554 -0.36 37.29 72.21
C ARG A 554 -1.64 36.60 72.74
N THR A 555 -2.41 35.95 71.87
CA THR A 555 -3.62 35.26 72.29
C THR A 555 -3.30 33.93 72.98
N ALA A 556 -2.18 33.33 72.65
CA ALA A 556 -1.73 32.05 73.18
C ALA A 556 -0.69 32.17 74.29
N THR A 557 -0.18 33.37 74.53
CA THR A 557 0.81 33.66 75.58
C THR A 557 0.28 34.53 76.66
N SER A 558 0.80 34.42 77.89
CA SER A 558 0.47 35.31 79.01
C SER A 558 1.38 36.59 79.00
N VAL A 559 1.36 37.31 77.89
CA VAL A 559 2.14 38.54 77.71
C VAL A 559 1.18 39.72 77.66
N SER A 560 1.37 40.73 78.51
CA SER A 560 0.56 41.96 78.53
C SER A 560 0.85 42.85 77.32
N GLU A 561 -0.06 43.79 77.09
CA GLU A 561 0.14 44.82 76.05
C GLU A 561 1.42 45.65 76.23
N SER A 562 1.91 45.76 77.50
CA SER A 562 3.17 46.41 77.83
C SER A 562 4.39 45.49 77.74
N ASN A 563 4.26 44.34 77.02
CA ASN A 563 5.31 43.35 76.82
C ASN A 563 5.85 42.72 78.10
N LYS A 564 4.96 42.40 79.04
CA LYS A 564 5.35 41.72 80.28
C LYS A 564 4.78 40.30 80.32
N LEU A 565 5.67 39.32 80.41
CA LEU A 565 5.33 37.90 80.52
C LEU A 565 4.96 37.57 81.97
N THR A 566 3.82 36.98 82.18
CA THR A 566 3.41 36.42 83.48
C THR A 566 4.12 35.10 83.75
N LEU A 567 4.85 35.06 84.86
CA LEU A 567 5.44 33.83 85.40
C LEU A 567 4.67 33.39 86.62
N ALA A 568 4.34 32.11 86.72
CA ALA A 568 3.61 31.54 87.86
C ALA A 568 4.51 30.64 88.68
N ASN A 569 4.37 30.67 90.00
CA ASN A 569 5.06 29.77 90.90
C ASN A 569 4.57 28.33 90.65
N THR A 570 5.49 27.38 90.51
CA THR A 570 5.14 25.99 90.21
C THR A 570 4.44 25.26 91.34
N ALA A 571 4.60 25.71 92.61
CA ALA A 571 3.93 25.12 93.79
C ALA A 571 2.56 25.77 94.09
N ASP A 572 2.42 27.05 93.73
CA ASP A 572 1.15 27.80 93.88
C ASP A 572 0.99 28.79 92.71
N THR A 573 0.21 28.44 91.71
CA THR A 573 0.06 29.21 90.47
C THR A 573 -0.65 30.57 90.68
N THR A 574 -1.19 30.85 91.88
CA THR A 574 -1.77 32.15 92.21
C THR A 574 -0.67 33.18 92.57
N ILE A 575 0.51 32.71 92.89
CA ILE A 575 1.69 33.55 93.11
C ILE A 575 2.36 33.80 91.76
N GLN A 576 2.30 35.06 91.28
CA GLN A 576 2.79 35.47 89.97
C GLN A 576 3.76 36.61 90.05
N CYS A 577 4.59 36.71 89.03
CA CYS A 577 5.46 37.82 88.80
C CYS A 577 5.49 38.18 87.29
N LEU A 578 6.02 39.33 86.99
CA LEU A 578 6.10 39.82 85.59
C LEU A 578 7.53 39.96 85.15
N ALA A 579 7.83 39.37 84.03
CA ALA A 579 9.13 39.48 83.33
C ALA A 579 8.99 40.42 82.10
N PRO A 580 9.62 41.59 82.12
CA PRO A 580 9.60 42.46 80.96
C PRO A 580 10.31 41.84 79.74
N LEU A 581 9.64 41.92 78.57
CA LEU A 581 10.18 41.49 77.26
C LEU A 581 10.58 42.69 76.45
N SER A 582 11.70 42.59 75.76
CA SER A 582 12.12 43.59 74.75
C SER A 582 12.82 42.93 73.57
N TRP A 583 12.67 43.51 72.41
CA TRP A 583 13.37 43.14 71.19
C TRP A 583 13.58 44.39 70.36
N ASP A 584 14.41 44.32 69.34
CA ASP A 584 14.67 45.48 68.46
C ASP A 584 13.36 45.90 67.73
N GLY A 585 13.00 47.15 67.91
CA GLY A 585 11.75 47.69 67.35
C GLY A 585 10.48 47.37 68.13
N SER A 586 10.54 46.75 69.30
CA SER A 586 9.36 46.35 70.11
C SER A 586 8.46 47.48 70.55
N GLU A 587 9.04 48.71 70.67
CA GLU A 587 8.28 49.93 71.09
C GLU A 587 7.31 50.41 70.01
N ASN A 588 7.60 50.12 68.75
CA ASN A 588 6.86 50.65 67.57
C ASN A 588 6.36 49.53 66.66
N ASN A 589 6.31 48.29 67.08
CA ASN A 589 5.95 47.15 66.24
C ASN A 589 4.48 46.69 66.49
N PRO A 590 3.52 47.16 65.71
CA PRO A 590 2.10 46.81 65.89
C PRO A 590 1.81 45.34 65.54
N LYS A 591 2.69 44.64 64.80
CA LYS A 591 2.54 43.25 64.38
C LYS A 591 3.24 42.25 65.28
N ASN A 592 3.89 42.71 66.34
CA ASN A 592 4.69 41.85 67.24
C ASN A 592 5.78 41.02 66.56
N ALA A 593 6.25 41.47 65.40
CA ALA A 593 7.32 40.77 64.69
C ALA A 593 8.65 40.96 65.39
N ILE A 594 9.30 39.86 65.72
CA ILE A 594 10.63 39.83 66.33
C ILE A 594 11.69 39.72 65.26
N LEU A 595 11.45 38.86 64.25
CA LEU A 595 12.33 38.64 63.10
C LEU A 595 11.53 38.76 61.84
N THR A 596 11.98 39.53 60.86
CA THR A 596 11.42 39.65 59.53
C THR A 596 12.51 39.48 58.49
N LEU A 597 12.36 38.50 57.57
CA LEU A 597 13.28 38.25 56.47
C LEU A 597 12.52 38.36 55.15
N ALA A 598 12.86 39.39 54.37
CA ALA A 598 12.35 39.52 53.02
C ALA A 598 12.94 38.50 52.06
N PRO A 599 12.22 38.14 50.97
CA PRO A 599 12.83 37.30 49.94
C PRO A 599 13.99 38.03 49.24
N GLY A 600 15.01 37.32 48.85
CA GLY A 600 16.14 37.82 48.09
C GLY A 600 16.42 37.01 46.86
N SER A 601 17.38 37.43 46.05
CA SER A 601 17.86 36.64 44.90
C SER A 601 18.62 35.39 45.36
N GLU A 602 18.99 35.35 46.62
CA GLU A 602 19.62 34.21 47.29
C GLU A 602 18.94 33.98 48.65
N ILE A 603 19.37 32.92 49.37
CA ILE A 603 18.88 32.61 50.70
C ILE A 603 19.14 33.79 51.63
N THR A 604 18.07 34.25 52.33
CA THR A 604 18.16 35.30 53.32
C THR A 604 18.20 34.69 54.73
N GLU A 605 19.22 34.95 55.44
CA GLU A 605 19.42 34.47 56.83
C GLU A 605 19.42 35.66 57.80
N GLY A 606 18.94 35.41 58.99
CA GLY A 606 18.95 36.44 60.04
C GLY A 606 18.68 35.89 61.43
N GLU A 607 18.98 36.70 62.41
CA GLU A 607 18.72 36.39 63.80
C GLU A 607 18.13 37.60 64.51
N ALA A 608 17.31 37.39 65.49
CA ALA A 608 16.81 38.39 66.40
C ALA A 608 16.90 37.89 67.85
N VAL A 609 17.03 38.79 68.78
CA VAL A 609 17.13 38.51 70.19
C VAL A 609 15.90 39.04 70.90
N LEU A 610 15.21 38.16 71.63
CA LEU A 610 14.17 38.51 72.58
C LEU A 610 14.81 38.54 73.97
N ALA A 611 14.93 39.73 74.52
CA ALA A 611 15.46 39.90 75.87
C ALA A 611 14.32 39.69 76.87
N ILE A 612 14.57 38.92 77.94
CA ILE A 612 13.69 38.63 79.05
C ILE A 612 14.35 39.12 80.31
N GLU A 613 13.84 40.20 80.88
CA GLU A 613 14.34 40.73 82.12
C GLU A 613 13.86 39.90 83.29
N ALA A 614 14.79 39.42 84.12
CA ALA A 614 14.47 38.69 85.34
C ALA A 614 13.65 39.52 86.31
N PRO A 615 12.57 39.01 86.88
CA PRO A 615 11.81 39.74 87.89
C PRO A 615 12.61 39.98 89.13
N GLU A 616 12.44 41.17 89.78
CA GLU A 616 13.06 41.54 91.04
C GLU A 616 12.02 41.46 92.19
N ASN A 617 12.50 41.20 93.41
CA ASN A 617 11.74 41.21 94.68
C ASN A 617 10.55 40.21 94.65
N ILE A 618 10.77 39.02 94.18
CA ILE A 618 9.82 37.95 94.15
C ILE A 618 9.88 37.02 95.33
N GLN A 619 8.82 36.36 95.69
CA GLN A 619 8.79 35.30 96.70
C GLN A 619 9.65 34.12 96.27
N ALA A 620 10.23 33.43 97.28
CA ALA A 620 11.04 32.26 97.03
C ALA A 620 10.24 31.15 96.33
N GLY A 621 10.81 30.53 95.34
CA GLY A 621 10.20 29.45 94.57
C GLY A 621 10.68 29.36 93.16
N THR A 622 10.19 28.35 92.41
CA THR A 622 10.43 28.19 90.99
C THR A 622 9.23 28.76 90.23
N TYR A 623 9.50 29.60 89.22
CA TYR A 623 8.46 30.21 88.38
C TYR A 623 8.63 29.78 86.95
N THR A 624 7.52 29.51 86.23
CA THR A 624 7.49 29.16 84.83
C THR A 624 6.49 30.02 84.05
N GLY A 625 6.76 30.24 82.81
CA GLY A 625 5.86 30.90 81.84
C GLY A 625 6.11 30.35 80.44
N ASN A 626 5.19 30.56 79.56
CA ASN A 626 5.24 30.10 78.20
C ASN A 626 5.23 31.25 77.22
N LEU A 627 6.10 31.20 76.22
CA LEU A 627 6.10 32.04 75.06
C LEU A 627 5.63 31.20 73.87
N VAL A 628 4.67 31.72 73.15
CA VAL A 628 4.21 31.10 71.89
C VAL A 628 4.50 32.10 70.73
N PHE A 629 5.06 31.55 69.70
CA PHE A 629 5.43 32.33 68.52
C PHE A 629 4.53 31.98 67.35
N SER A 630 4.21 32.97 66.53
CA SER A 630 3.55 32.81 65.22
C SER A 630 4.58 32.97 64.10
N ILE A 631 4.58 32.05 63.20
CA ILE A 631 5.40 32.09 61.99
C ILE A 631 4.48 32.34 60.80
N ASN A 632 4.71 33.42 60.06
CA ASN A 632 3.98 33.82 58.87
C ASN A 632 4.92 33.85 57.66
N TYR A 633 4.44 33.29 56.56
CA TYR A 633 5.12 33.29 55.28
C TYR A 633 4.17 33.83 54.21
N GLU A 634 4.22 35.11 53.90
CA GLU A 634 3.25 35.85 53.08
C GLU A 634 3.91 36.75 52.03
#